data_faaa223dc16c6bff11afec1f6ab897a8
#
_entry.id   faaa223dc16c6bff11afec1f6ab897a8
#
_cell.length_a   1.000
_cell.length_b   1.000
_cell.length_c   1.000
_cell.angle_alpha   90.00
_cell.angle_beta   90.00
_cell.angle_gamma   90.00
#
_symmetry.space_group_name_H-M   'P 1'
#
loop_
_entity.id
_entity.type
_entity.pdbx_description
1 polymer ?
#
loop_
_entity_poly.entity_id
_entity_poly.type
_entity_poly.pdbx_seq_one_letter_code
_entity_poly.pdbx_strand_id
1 'polypeptide(L)'
;MKVDVTKLEAILQEDKEFNREIRYFDGTVKLQMGDATYCLLIKDGKLVTLTDKLPADTTADTVFGGTDFQWSNLLAAVPVPFFQCIQTSCVREGMTMSNDVKSLAYLPAWNRLFRVMRLNDVKELTD
;
A
#
# COMPACT_ATOMS: atom_id res chain seq x y z
N MET A 1 8.96 -7.72 -4.15
CA MET A 1 8.67 -8.14 -2.76
C MET A 1 7.37 -8.92 -2.74
N LYS A 2 7.32 -10.01 -2.02
CA LYS A 2 6.10 -10.80 -1.88
C LYS A 2 5.37 -10.45 -0.60
N VAL A 3 4.06 -10.34 -0.71
CA VAL A 3 3.17 -10.01 0.40
C VAL A 3 2.13 -11.11 0.53
N ASP A 4 1.84 -11.52 1.76
CA ASP A 4 0.76 -12.46 2.05
C ASP A 4 -0.58 -11.73 1.89
N VAL A 5 -1.18 -11.84 0.70
CA VAL A 5 -2.38 -11.08 0.35
C VAL A 5 -3.58 -11.48 1.21
N THR A 6 -3.72 -12.77 1.54
CA THR A 6 -4.83 -13.26 2.36
C THR A 6 -4.76 -12.68 3.77
N LYS A 7 -3.56 -12.70 4.36
CA LYS A 7 -3.34 -12.14 5.70
C LYS A 7 -3.60 -10.64 5.72
N LEU A 8 -3.03 -9.90 4.76
CA LEU A 8 -3.17 -8.46 4.71
C LEU A 8 -4.63 -8.04 4.47
N GLU A 9 -5.32 -8.72 3.56
CA GLU A 9 -6.73 -8.43 3.29
C GLU A 9 -7.58 -8.56 4.57
N ALA A 10 -7.40 -9.66 5.30
CA ALA A 10 -8.15 -9.90 6.53
C ALA A 10 -7.86 -8.81 7.58
N ILE A 11 -6.59 -8.44 7.75
CA ILE A 11 -6.20 -7.42 8.72
C ILE A 11 -6.79 -6.06 8.34
N LEU A 12 -6.72 -5.67 7.07
CA LEU A 12 -7.23 -4.38 6.62
C LEU A 12 -8.75 -4.29 6.72
N GLN A 13 -9.47 -5.38 6.46
CA GLN A 13 -10.91 -5.39 6.58
C GLN A 13 -11.39 -5.18 8.01
N GLU A 14 -10.56 -5.50 9.00
CA GLU A 14 -10.88 -5.33 10.42
C GLU A 14 -10.24 -4.08 11.03
N ASP A 15 -9.30 -3.42 10.35
CA ASP A 15 -8.61 -2.26 10.90
C ASP A 15 -9.53 -1.04 10.89
N LYS A 16 -9.92 -0.59 12.07
CA LYS A 16 -10.90 0.50 12.21
C LYS A 16 -10.39 1.82 11.66
N GLU A 17 -9.11 2.12 11.86
CA GLU A 17 -8.53 3.37 11.38
C GLU A 17 -8.45 3.42 9.86
N PHE A 18 -7.98 2.34 9.24
CA PHE A 18 -7.93 2.25 7.78
C PHE A 18 -9.33 2.38 7.18
N ASN A 19 -10.31 1.66 7.72
CA ASN A 19 -11.68 1.69 7.22
C ASN A 19 -12.31 3.07 7.40
N ARG A 20 -12.01 3.77 8.49
CA ARG A 20 -12.47 5.14 8.69
C ARG A 20 -11.88 6.08 7.64
N GLU A 21 -10.60 5.94 7.36
CA GLU A 21 -9.90 6.85 6.44
C GLU A 21 -10.30 6.63 4.98
N ILE A 22 -10.74 5.43 4.60
CA ILE A 22 -11.18 5.16 3.23
C ILE A 22 -12.69 5.24 3.03
N ARG A 23 -13.46 5.63 4.04
CA ARG A 23 -14.93 5.51 4.03
C ARG A 23 -15.62 6.22 2.86
N TYR A 24 -14.97 7.19 2.25
CA TYR A 24 -15.50 7.90 1.08
C TYR A 24 -14.73 7.60 -0.21
N PHE A 25 -13.79 6.69 -0.15
CA PHE A 25 -12.99 6.33 -1.31
C PHE A 25 -13.68 5.25 -2.14
N ASP A 26 -13.59 5.38 -3.46
CA ASP A 26 -14.09 4.38 -4.40
C ASP A 26 -13.07 4.29 -5.52
N GLY A 27 -12.45 3.14 -5.69
CA GLY A 27 -11.43 2.97 -6.72
C GLY A 27 -10.45 1.85 -6.43
N THR A 28 -9.40 1.81 -7.22
CA THR A 28 -8.35 0.79 -7.15
C THR A 28 -7.04 1.44 -6.72
N VAL A 29 -6.37 0.81 -5.76
CA VAL A 29 -5.03 1.18 -5.33
C VAL A 29 -4.05 0.10 -5.80
N LYS A 30 -3.00 0.51 -6.48
CA LYS A 30 -1.99 -0.40 -7.01
C LYS A 30 -0.66 -0.21 -6.30
N LEU A 31 -0.07 -1.31 -5.86
CA LEU A 31 1.25 -1.34 -5.22
C LEU A 31 2.20 -2.09 -6.13
N GLN A 32 3.19 -1.40 -6.68
CA GLN A 32 4.25 -2.02 -7.49
C GLN A 32 5.48 -2.23 -6.61
N MET A 33 5.73 -3.46 -6.25
CA MET A 33 6.80 -3.85 -5.33
C MET A 33 7.84 -4.69 -6.07
N GLY A 34 8.82 -4.02 -6.67
CA GLY A 34 9.75 -4.70 -7.56
C GLY A 34 9.00 -5.28 -8.76
N ASP A 35 9.10 -6.59 -8.95
CA ASP A 35 8.40 -7.29 -10.04
C ASP A 35 6.98 -7.71 -9.70
N ALA A 36 6.55 -7.55 -8.44
CA ALA A 36 5.22 -7.94 -7.99
C ALA A 36 4.27 -6.75 -8.03
N THR A 37 3.01 -7.01 -8.38
CA THR A 37 1.96 -5.99 -8.41
C THR A 37 0.78 -6.46 -7.58
N TYR A 38 0.34 -5.61 -6.66
CA TYR A 38 -0.82 -5.87 -5.81
C TYR A 38 -1.85 -4.79 -6.01
N CYS A 39 -3.13 -5.17 -6.01
CA CYS A 39 -4.23 -4.22 -6.19
C CYS A 39 -5.24 -4.37 -5.06
N LEU A 40 -5.60 -3.23 -4.45
CA LEU A 40 -6.69 -3.15 -3.49
C LEU A 40 -7.91 -2.59 -4.21
N LEU A 41 -8.98 -3.37 -4.26
CA LEU A 41 -10.24 -2.95 -4.84
C LEU A 41 -11.14 -2.43 -3.72
N ILE A 42 -11.35 -1.12 -3.71
CA ILE A 42 -12.14 -0.44 -2.68
C ILE A 42 -13.41 0.09 -3.33
N LYS A 43 -14.57 -0.30 -2.79
CA LYS A 43 -15.86 0.13 -3.31
C LYS A 43 -16.71 0.66 -2.17
N ASP A 44 -17.24 1.87 -2.34
CA ASP A 44 -18.10 2.53 -1.36
C ASP A 44 -17.45 2.56 0.04
N GLY A 45 -16.15 2.85 0.07
CA GLY A 45 -15.40 2.96 1.31
C GLY A 45 -15.06 1.67 2.00
N LYS A 46 -15.17 0.53 1.30
CA LYS A 46 -14.87 -0.79 1.87
C LYS A 46 -13.91 -1.55 0.97
N LEU A 47 -12.91 -2.19 1.58
CA LEU A 47 -12.00 -3.06 0.85
C LEU A 47 -12.75 -4.34 0.46
N VAL A 48 -12.96 -4.51 -0.84
CA VAL A 48 -13.64 -5.69 -1.39
C VAL A 48 -12.67 -6.85 -1.50
N THR A 49 -11.49 -6.61 -2.09
CA THR A 49 -10.46 -7.64 -2.22
C THR A 49 -9.09 -7.02 -2.40
N LEU A 50 -8.08 -7.78 -2.00
CA LEU A 50 -6.68 -7.51 -2.29
C LEU A 50 -6.18 -8.69 -3.13
N THR A 51 -5.64 -8.41 -4.31
CA THR A 51 -5.25 -9.46 -5.26
C THR A 51 -3.88 -9.17 -5.88
N ASP A 52 -3.16 -10.23 -6.21
CA ASP A 52 -1.90 -10.17 -6.96
C ASP A 52 -2.06 -10.72 -8.38
N LYS A 53 -3.30 -10.99 -8.81
CA LYS A 53 -3.58 -11.71 -10.07
C LYS A 53 -3.92 -10.80 -11.23
N LEU A 54 -3.98 -9.48 -11.02
CA LEU A 54 -4.25 -8.54 -12.10
C LEU A 54 -2.95 -8.23 -12.86
N PRO A 55 -3.06 -7.94 -14.20
CA PRO A 55 -1.88 -7.56 -14.98
C PRO A 55 -1.19 -6.31 -14.42
N ALA A 56 0.12 -6.23 -14.58
CA ALA A 56 0.90 -5.09 -14.09
C ALA A 56 0.50 -3.76 -14.74
N ASP A 57 -0.12 -3.81 -15.93
CA ASP A 57 -0.59 -2.61 -16.64
C ASP A 57 -2.05 -2.24 -16.29
N THR A 58 -2.65 -2.90 -15.29
CA THR A 58 -3.99 -2.57 -14.84
C THR A 58 -4.07 -1.11 -14.41
N THR A 59 -5.08 -0.40 -14.93
CA THR A 59 -5.31 1.00 -14.57
C THR A 59 -5.80 1.10 -13.12
N ALA A 60 -5.23 2.05 -12.38
CA ALA A 60 -5.61 2.26 -10.99
C ALA A 60 -5.75 3.76 -10.70
N ASP A 61 -6.60 4.09 -9.74
CA ASP A 61 -6.81 5.48 -9.30
C ASP A 61 -5.61 6.01 -8.53
N THR A 62 -4.99 5.16 -7.73
CA THR A 62 -3.82 5.52 -6.93
C THR A 62 -2.76 4.44 -7.10
N VAL A 63 -1.52 4.86 -7.39
CA VAL A 63 -0.41 3.93 -7.64
C VAL A 63 0.77 4.32 -6.73
N PHE A 64 1.34 3.31 -6.09
CA PHE A 64 2.60 3.44 -5.36
C PHE A 64 3.61 2.49 -5.97
N GLY A 65 4.85 2.92 -6.13
CA GLY A 65 5.86 2.10 -6.76
C GLY A 65 7.22 2.25 -6.10
N GLY A 66 8.03 1.21 -6.21
CA GLY A 66 9.39 1.20 -5.72
C GLY A 66 10.07 -0.13 -5.97
N THR A 67 11.37 -0.17 -5.72
CA THR A 67 12.15 -1.41 -5.75
C THR A 67 11.89 -2.23 -4.48
N ASP A 68 12.29 -3.48 -4.50
CA ASP A 68 12.22 -4.32 -3.30
C ASP A 68 12.99 -3.72 -2.14
N PHE A 69 14.14 -3.10 -2.41
CA PHE A 69 14.94 -2.42 -1.39
C PHE A 69 14.15 -1.26 -0.75
N GLN A 70 13.53 -0.42 -1.57
CA GLN A 70 12.75 0.72 -1.09
C GLN A 70 11.55 0.25 -0.24
N TRP A 71 10.82 -0.73 -0.73
CA TRP A 71 9.68 -1.28 0.02
C TRP A 71 10.11 -1.95 1.32
N SER A 72 11.24 -2.66 1.31
CA SER A 72 11.76 -3.29 2.53
C SER A 72 12.06 -2.25 3.61
N ASN A 73 12.58 -1.09 3.22
CA ASN A 73 12.86 0.00 4.16
C ASN A 73 11.58 0.66 4.66
N LEU A 74 10.62 0.90 3.76
CA LEU A 74 9.33 1.50 4.14
C LEU A 74 8.55 0.61 5.10
N LEU A 75 8.60 -0.70 4.89
CA LEU A 75 7.84 -1.68 5.67
C LEU A 75 8.65 -2.32 6.80
N ALA A 76 9.84 -1.82 7.10
CA ALA A 76 10.64 -2.32 8.21
C ALA A 76 9.93 -2.10 9.55
N ALA A 77 10.05 -3.07 10.47
CA ALA A 77 9.41 -2.99 11.78
C ALA A 77 9.86 -1.74 12.56
N VAL A 78 11.14 -1.39 12.44
CA VAL A 78 11.67 -0.13 12.97
C VAL A 78 11.87 0.81 11.78
N PRO A 79 11.25 2.00 11.78
CA PRO A 79 11.37 2.91 10.64
C PRO A 79 12.81 3.26 10.30
N VAL A 80 13.18 3.07 9.04
CA VAL A 80 14.48 3.49 8.51
C VAL A 80 14.41 5.00 8.23
N PRO A 81 15.46 5.78 8.51
CA PRO A 81 15.45 7.22 8.22
C PRO A 81 15.00 7.50 6.79
N PHE A 82 14.12 8.51 6.63
CA PHE A 82 13.50 8.94 5.38
C PHE A 82 12.46 7.97 4.80
N PHE A 83 12.21 6.84 5.47
CA PHE A 83 11.15 5.88 5.11
C PHE A 83 10.04 5.82 6.16
N GLN A 84 9.89 6.84 7.01
CA GLN A 84 8.87 6.85 8.06
C GLN A 84 7.45 6.96 7.49
N CYS A 85 7.30 7.61 6.33
CA CYS A 85 6.02 7.72 5.63
C CYS A 85 6.24 7.72 4.12
N ILE A 86 5.16 7.51 3.36
CA ILE A 86 5.28 7.41 1.91
C ILE A 86 5.74 8.73 1.27
N GLN A 87 5.31 9.86 1.79
CA GLN A 87 5.67 11.17 1.23
C GLN A 87 7.18 11.40 1.29
N THR A 88 7.78 11.16 2.45
CA THR A 88 9.22 11.32 2.63
C THR A 88 10.00 10.33 1.76
N SER A 89 9.52 9.11 1.65
CA SER A 89 10.13 8.08 0.81
C SER A 89 10.13 8.49 -0.66
N CYS A 90 9.07 9.11 -1.14
CA CYS A 90 9.00 9.60 -2.52
C CYS A 90 9.94 10.79 -2.74
N VAL A 91 9.96 11.75 -1.84
CA VAL A 91 10.75 12.97 -1.98
C VAL A 91 12.25 12.70 -1.85
N ARG A 92 12.64 11.86 -0.91
CA ARG A 92 14.04 11.66 -0.54
C ARG A 92 14.65 10.40 -1.12
N GLU A 93 13.88 9.34 -1.32
CA GLU A 93 14.40 8.01 -1.62
C GLU A 93 13.94 7.45 -2.96
N GLY A 94 13.24 8.23 -3.75
CA GLY A 94 12.92 7.88 -5.13
C GLY A 94 11.75 6.93 -5.32
N MET A 95 10.98 6.63 -4.30
CA MET A 95 9.72 5.90 -4.49
C MET A 95 8.74 6.78 -5.27
N THR A 96 7.78 6.15 -5.94
CA THR A 96 6.79 6.85 -6.75
C THR A 96 5.40 6.73 -6.14
N MET A 97 4.59 7.75 -6.39
CA MET A 97 3.22 7.78 -5.92
C MET A 97 2.40 8.70 -6.84
N SER A 98 1.14 8.34 -7.08
CA SER A 98 0.21 9.21 -7.80
C SER A 98 0.07 10.53 -7.08
N ASN A 99 0.16 11.64 -7.82
CA ASN A 99 0.14 12.99 -7.24
C ASN A 99 -1.13 13.77 -7.59
N ASP A 100 -2.18 13.09 -8.02
CA ASP A 100 -3.46 13.70 -8.29
C ASP A 100 -4.22 14.03 -7.00
N VAL A 101 -5.24 14.89 -7.11
CA VAL A 101 -6.00 15.38 -5.96
C VAL A 101 -6.64 14.23 -5.18
N LYS A 102 -7.22 13.25 -5.88
CA LYS A 102 -7.88 12.12 -5.23
C LYS A 102 -6.89 11.31 -4.38
N SER A 103 -5.72 10.99 -4.93
CA SER A 103 -4.71 10.22 -4.19
C SER A 103 -4.18 10.99 -2.99
N LEU A 104 -3.89 12.28 -3.16
CA LEU A 104 -3.36 13.11 -2.08
C LEU A 104 -4.38 13.36 -0.98
N ALA A 105 -5.67 13.42 -1.31
CA ALA A 105 -6.73 13.62 -0.33
C ALA A 105 -6.84 12.46 0.67
N TYR A 106 -6.36 11.27 0.29
CA TYR A 106 -6.44 10.08 1.15
C TYR A 106 -5.08 9.66 1.71
N LEU A 107 -4.10 10.57 1.77
CA LEU A 107 -2.79 10.27 2.36
C LEU A 107 -2.87 9.64 3.75
N PRO A 108 -3.74 10.06 4.67
CA PRO A 108 -3.85 9.38 5.96
C PRO A 108 -4.20 7.90 5.83
N ALA A 109 -5.05 7.55 4.86
CA ALA A 109 -5.39 6.15 4.58
C ALA A 109 -4.18 5.37 4.10
N TRP A 110 -3.39 5.95 3.18
CA TRP A 110 -2.22 5.28 2.63
C TRP A 110 -1.12 5.11 3.67
N ASN A 111 -0.87 6.11 4.47
CA ASN A 111 0.09 5.98 5.57
C ASN A 111 -0.38 4.95 6.60
N ARG A 112 -1.69 4.86 6.88
CA ARG A 112 -2.21 3.80 7.75
C ARG A 112 -2.04 2.43 7.12
N LEU A 113 -2.29 2.29 5.82
CA LEU A 113 -2.07 1.04 5.09
C LEU A 113 -0.64 0.53 5.30
N PHE A 114 0.35 1.39 5.06
CA PHE A 114 1.75 0.98 5.18
C PHE A 114 2.14 0.73 6.65
N ARG A 115 1.56 1.45 7.59
CA ARG A 115 1.79 1.20 9.01
C ARG A 115 1.22 -0.16 9.45
N VAL A 116 0.03 -0.51 8.97
CA VAL A 116 -0.57 -1.82 9.22
C VAL A 116 0.33 -2.93 8.67
N MET A 117 0.84 -2.76 7.46
CA MET A 117 1.76 -3.72 6.86
C MET A 117 3.04 -3.86 7.68
N ARG A 118 3.57 -2.75 8.18
CA ARG A 118 4.78 -2.74 9.03
C ARG A 118 4.55 -3.45 10.35
N LEU A 119 3.42 -3.18 11.00
CA LEU A 119 3.12 -3.70 12.34
C LEU A 119 2.79 -5.19 12.34
N ASN A 120 2.31 -5.74 11.23
CA ASN A 120 1.78 -7.10 11.18
C ASN A 120 2.66 -8.09 10.40
N ASP A 121 3.80 -7.65 9.91
CA ASP A 121 4.76 -8.47 9.18
C ASP A 121 4.07 -9.33 8.09
N VAL A 122 3.52 -8.65 7.09
CA VAL A 122 2.79 -9.32 6.00
C VAL A 122 3.69 -9.80 4.88
N LYS A 123 5.01 -9.63 4.99
CA LYS A 123 5.94 -10.09 3.98
C LYS A 123 6.02 -11.61 3.99
N GLU A 124 5.89 -12.23 2.81
CA GLU A 124 6.16 -13.65 2.69
C GLU A 124 7.66 -13.89 2.74
N LEU A 125 8.05 -14.89 3.53
CA LEU A 125 9.42 -15.36 3.51
C LEU A 125 9.66 -16.11 2.20
N THR A 126 10.57 -15.58 1.40
CA THR A 126 11.00 -16.28 0.18
C THR A 126 12.37 -16.88 0.43
N ASP A 127 12.45 -18.15 0.18
CA ASP A 127 13.74 -18.84 0.26
C ASP A 127 14.65 -18.44 -0.89
#